data_27f7acd98cbef215a1c82f6707ca55b4
#
_entry.id   27f7acd98cbef215a1c82f6707ca55b4
#
_cell.length_a   1.000
_cell.length_b   1.000
_cell.length_c   1.000
_cell.angle_alpha   90.00
_cell.angle_beta   90.00
_cell.angle_gamma   90.00
#
_symmetry.space_group_name_H-M   'P 1'
#
loop_
_entity.id
_entity.type
_entity.pdbx_description
1 polymer ?
#
loop_
_entity_poly.entity_id
_entity_poly.type
_entity_poly.pdbx_seq_one_letter_code
_entity_poly.pdbx_strand_id
1 'polypeptide(L)'
;MSLQSKLLLFSSLLGAIIAIGSIIESNENYNELPDNIAATVNGVVIDQQKLNTAISLIASDRREAITEKDERLALDRIIEEELLVQHAFENGFINVDDNIRKTIVRSVVDSIVEQSNTLIPDDNTLKEFYENHQAIFSIDEQVRIIIFNSENIDDANKAKIIWDDQKDEASVFNNIDSISKWDLPNGYIPIMTLPRLIGPNLATTVKELQISEVSAPIRTAPGYSIVALIDKKEKQVFEFEDIKEIVIQEYRRRSRDEILSSLLKDLTLRADIKINSNLD
;
A
#
# COMPACT_ATOMS: atom_id res chain seq x y z
N MET A 1 -22.61 -8.72 1.96
CA MET A 1 -22.44 -10.08 1.37
C MET A 1 -21.32 -10.76 2.15
N SER A 2 -21.58 -11.93 2.74
CA SER A 2 -20.60 -12.63 3.58
C SER A 2 -19.38 -13.10 2.78
N LEU A 3 -18.24 -13.25 3.44
CA LEU A 3 -16.97 -13.74 2.84
C LEU A 3 -17.19 -15.09 2.12
N GLN A 4 -18.13 -15.91 2.63
CA GLN A 4 -18.51 -17.19 2.03
C GLN A 4 -19.18 -17.06 0.64
N SER A 5 -19.92 -15.97 0.38
CA SER A 5 -20.55 -15.76 -0.95
C SER A 5 -19.54 -15.27 -1.99
N LYS A 6 -18.41 -14.64 -1.56
CA LYS A 6 -17.32 -14.24 -2.45
C LYS A 6 -16.41 -15.41 -2.83
N LEU A 7 -16.19 -16.36 -1.91
CA LEU A 7 -15.46 -17.60 -2.18
C LEU A 7 -16.23 -18.50 -3.18
N LEU A 8 -17.56 -18.51 -3.11
CA LEU A 8 -18.42 -19.27 -4.02
C LEU A 8 -18.38 -18.71 -5.46
N LEU A 9 -18.16 -17.41 -5.64
CA LEU A 9 -17.99 -16.81 -6.97
C LEU A 9 -16.65 -17.20 -7.62
N PHE A 10 -15.58 -17.31 -6.81
CA PHE A 10 -14.26 -17.74 -7.31
C PHE A 10 -14.24 -19.23 -7.69
N SER A 11 -14.92 -20.08 -6.90
CA SER A 11 -15.08 -21.50 -7.22
C SER A 11 -16.00 -21.73 -8.43
N SER A 12 -16.94 -20.82 -8.67
CA SER A 12 -17.85 -20.91 -9.84
C SER A 12 -17.15 -20.57 -11.16
N LEU A 13 -16.16 -19.66 -11.15
CA LEU A 13 -15.39 -19.33 -12.37
C LEU A 13 -14.44 -20.47 -12.76
N LEU A 14 -13.76 -21.08 -11.77
CA LEU A 14 -12.93 -22.27 -11.99
C LEU A 14 -13.78 -23.49 -12.36
N GLY A 15 -14.95 -23.64 -11.74
CA GLY A 15 -15.92 -24.70 -12.04
C GLY A 15 -16.57 -24.54 -13.42
N ALA A 16 -16.76 -23.31 -13.92
CA ALA A 16 -17.28 -23.06 -15.26
C ALA A 16 -16.29 -23.48 -16.36
N ILE A 17 -14.98 -23.27 -16.15
CA ILE A 17 -13.93 -23.70 -17.09
C ILE A 17 -13.88 -25.24 -17.15
N ILE A 18 -14.01 -25.94 -16.02
CA ILE A 18 -14.05 -27.41 -15.95
C ILE A 18 -15.39 -27.96 -16.53
N ALA A 19 -16.51 -27.26 -16.29
CA ALA A 19 -17.81 -27.65 -16.79
C ALA A 19 -17.93 -27.51 -18.32
N ILE A 20 -17.29 -26.48 -18.91
CA ILE A 20 -17.25 -26.33 -20.38
C ILE A 20 -16.40 -27.44 -21.02
N GLY A 21 -15.27 -27.81 -20.40
CA GLY A 21 -14.49 -28.97 -20.86
C GLY A 21 -15.27 -30.29 -20.82
N SER A 22 -16.05 -30.53 -19.76
CA SER A 22 -16.86 -31.76 -19.64
C SER A 22 -18.09 -31.79 -20.55
N ILE A 23 -18.63 -30.64 -20.96
CA ILE A 23 -19.72 -30.55 -21.94
C ILE A 23 -19.22 -30.87 -23.35
N ILE A 24 -17.96 -30.53 -23.67
CA ILE A 24 -17.34 -30.85 -24.97
C ILE A 24 -17.06 -32.37 -25.11
N GLU A 25 -16.68 -33.06 -24.01
CA GLU A 25 -16.47 -34.52 -24.02
C GLU A 25 -17.77 -35.35 -24.17
N SER A 26 -18.93 -34.76 -23.84
CA SER A 26 -20.20 -35.53 -23.85
C SER A 26 -21.03 -35.41 -25.13
N ASN A 27 -20.55 -34.67 -26.16
CA ASN A 27 -21.31 -34.43 -27.38
C ASN A 27 -20.53 -34.84 -28.64
N GLU A 28 -20.51 -36.14 -28.95
CA GLU A 28 -19.85 -36.70 -30.15
C GLU A 28 -20.49 -36.30 -31.52
N ASN A 29 -21.38 -35.27 -31.56
CA ASN A 29 -22.11 -34.95 -32.81
C ASN A 29 -22.22 -33.44 -33.14
N TYR A 30 -21.42 -32.56 -32.56
CA TYR A 30 -21.38 -31.16 -33.03
C TYR A 30 -19.98 -30.76 -33.44
N ASN A 31 -19.76 -30.73 -34.77
CA ASN A 31 -18.56 -30.17 -35.40
C ASN A 31 -18.51 -28.60 -35.34
N GLU A 32 -19.46 -27.96 -34.67
CA GLU A 32 -19.54 -26.49 -34.55
C GLU A 32 -19.33 -26.06 -33.10
N LEU A 33 -18.30 -25.26 -32.91
CA LEU A 33 -18.06 -24.62 -31.61
C LEU A 33 -19.16 -23.59 -31.33
N PRO A 34 -19.52 -23.34 -30.07
CA PRO A 34 -20.43 -22.25 -29.70
C PRO A 34 -19.96 -20.90 -30.27
N ASP A 35 -20.91 -20.01 -30.64
CA ASP A 35 -20.63 -18.72 -31.28
C ASP A 35 -19.67 -17.81 -30.52
N ASN A 36 -19.52 -17.99 -29.20
CA ASN A 36 -18.62 -17.26 -28.34
C ASN A 36 -17.20 -17.85 -28.28
N ILE A 37 -16.93 -18.97 -28.98
CA ILE A 37 -15.63 -19.64 -29.02
C ILE A 37 -15.08 -19.55 -30.46
N ALA A 38 -13.90 -18.93 -30.57
CA ALA A 38 -13.20 -18.81 -31.84
C ALA A 38 -12.41 -20.08 -32.22
N ALA A 39 -11.80 -20.75 -31.24
CA ALA A 39 -11.08 -22.02 -31.41
C ALA A 39 -10.85 -22.72 -30.08
N THR A 40 -10.39 -23.98 -30.14
CA THR A 40 -9.82 -24.70 -28.98
C THR A 40 -8.45 -25.26 -29.33
N VAL A 41 -7.52 -25.20 -28.40
CA VAL A 41 -6.14 -25.72 -28.55
C VAL A 41 -5.83 -26.63 -27.37
N ASN A 42 -5.79 -27.95 -27.62
CA ASN A 42 -5.60 -28.98 -26.59
C ASN A 42 -6.59 -28.84 -25.40
N GLY A 43 -7.84 -28.46 -25.69
CA GLY A 43 -8.89 -28.25 -24.69
C GLY A 43 -8.92 -26.84 -24.09
N VAL A 44 -7.94 -25.99 -24.35
CA VAL A 44 -7.95 -24.58 -23.95
C VAL A 44 -8.80 -23.77 -24.94
N VAL A 45 -9.76 -23.02 -24.40
CA VAL A 45 -10.70 -22.21 -25.18
C VAL A 45 -10.08 -20.88 -25.57
N ILE A 46 -10.13 -20.55 -26.86
CA ILE A 46 -9.87 -19.22 -27.39
C ILE A 46 -11.25 -18.59 -27.64
N ASP A 47 -11.61 -17.61 -26.83
CA ASP A 47 -12.90 -16.93 -26.95
C ASP A 47 -12.93 -15.93 -28.12
N GLN A 48 -14.14 -15.61 -28.59
CA GLN A 48 -14.36 -14.69 -29.68
C GLN A 48 -13.91 -13.26 -29.32
N GLN A 49 -13.92 -12.89 -28.04
CA GLN A 49 -13.49 -11.57 -27.59
C GLN A 49 -11.97 -11.40 -27.77
N LYS A 50 -11.16 -12.44 -27.48
CA LYS A 50 -9.70 -12.43 -27.71
C LYS A 50 -9.40 -12.23 -29.19
N LEU A 51 -10.14 -12.95 -30.07
CA LEU A 51 -10.01 -12.81 -31.53
C LEU A 51 -10.39 -11.39 -31.99
N ASN A 52 -11.52 -10.86 -31.55
CA ASN A 52 -11.96 -9.50 -31.89
C ASN A 52 -10.96 -8.43 -31.44
N THR A 53 -10.32 -8.61 -30.28
CA THR A 53 -9.26 -7.72 -29.80
C THR A 53 -8.03 -7.76 -30.72
N ALA A 54 -7.59 -8.95 -31.14
CA ALA A 54 -6.46 -9.11 -32.05
C ALA A 54 -6.76 -8.51 -33.43
N ILE A 55 -7.98 -8.69 -33.96
CA ILE A 55 -8.42 -8.07 -35.20
C ILE A 55 -8.41 -6.53 -35.08
N SER A 56 -8.90 -5.99 -33.97
CA SER A 56 -8.94 -4.55 -33.71
C SER A 56 -7.54 -3.94 -33.68
N LEU A 57 -6.55 -4.64 -33.14
CA LEU A 57 -5.15 -4.21 -33.15
C LEU A 57 -4.58 -4.16 -34.58
N ILE A 58 -4.89 -5.16 -35.42
CA ILE A 58 -4.50 -5.17 -36.85
C ILE A 58 -5.19 -4.01 -37.58
N ALA A 59 -6.47 -3.75 -37.28
CA ALA A 59 -7.22 -2.67 -37.91
C ALA A 59 -6.68 -1.29 -37.56
N SER A 60 -6.19 -1.10 -36.35
CA SER A 60 -5.66 0.20 -35.89
C SER A 60 -4.43 0.66 -36.68
N ASP A 61 -3.66 -0.26 -37.20
CA ASP A 61 -2.42 0.02 -37.96
C ASP A 61 -2.67 0.16 -39.48
N ARG A 62 -3.91 -0.09 -39.93
CA ARG A 62 -4.27 -0.09 -41.36
C ARG A 62 -5.35 0.93 -41.68
N ARG A 63 -5.33 1.46 -42.89
CA ARG A 63 -6.38 2.34 -43.45
C ARG A 63 -7.42 1.58 -44.30
N GLU A 64 -7.19 0.29 -44.55
CA GLU A 64 -8.04 -0.56 -45.38
C GLU A 64 -9.00 -1.38 -44.49
N ALA A 65 -10.12 -1.81 -45.07
CA ALA A 65 -11.08 -2.67 -44.38
C ALA A 65 -10.46 -4.04 -44.07
N ILE A 66 -10.80 -4.60 -42.93
CA ILE A 66 -10.40 -5.95 -42.52
C ILE A 66 -11.05 -6.98 -43.43
N THR A 67 -10.26 -7.96 -43.84
CA THR A 67 -10.69 -9.07 -44.72
C THR A 67 -10.73 -10.35 -43.92
N GLU A 68 -11.48 -11.35 -44.44
CA GLU A 68 -11.50 -12.71 -43.86
C GLU A 68 -10.08 -13.33 -43.73
N LYS A 69 -9.19 -12.97 -44.64
CA LYS A 69 -7.78 -13.37 -44.55
C LYS A 69 -7.07 -12.78 -43.35
N ASP A 70 -7.38 -11.52 -42.99
CA ASP A 70 -6.81 -10.86 -41.80
C ASP A 70 -7.35 -11.47 -40.52
N GLU A 71 -8.64 -11.81 -40.48
CA GLU A 71 -9.26 -12.52 -39.36
C GLU A 71 -8.63 -13.91 -39.16
N ARG A 72 -8.43 -14.64 -40.25
CA ARG A 72 -7.76 -15.94 -40.21
C ARG A 72 -6.35 -15.84 -39.72
N LEU A 73 -5.58 -14.85 -40.19
CA LEU A 73 -4.21 -14.59 -39.75
C LEU A 73 -4.17 -14.24 -38.24
N ALA A 74 -5.14 -13.46 -37.75
CA ALA A 74 -5.27 -13.15 -36.33
C ALA A 74 -5.49 -14.39 -35.50
N LEU A 75 -6.41 -15.26 -35.94
CA LEU A 75 -6.72 -16.53 -35.26
C LEU A 75 -5.50 -17.46 -35.24
N ASP A 76 -4.84 -17.65 -36.39
CA ASP A 76 -3.65 -18.50 -36.50
C ASP A 76 -2.54 -18.03 -35.53
N ARG A 77 -2.31 -16.71 -35.41
CA ARG A 77 -1.35 -16.16 -34.43
C ARG A 77 -1.72 -16.45 -32.98
N ILE A 78 -3.02 -16.35 -32.63
CA ILE A 78 -3.47 -16.66 -31.25
C ILE A 78 -3.27 -18.15 -30.96
N ILE A 79 -3.52 -19.03 -31.95
CA ILE A 79 -3.29 -20.47 -31.81
C ILE A 79 -1.80 -20.77 -31.62
N GLU A 80 -0.92 -20.14 -32.42
CA GLU A 80 0.53 -20.29 -32.29
C GLU A 80 1.03 -19.81 -30.91
N GLU A 81 0.52 -18.65 -30.43
CA GLU A 81 0.82 -18.13 -29.09
C GLU A 81 0.42 -19.15 -28.03
N GLU A 82 -0.81 -19.70 -28.09
CA GLU A 82 -1.30 -20.69 -27.12
C GLU A 82 -0.44 -21.95 -27.10
N LEU A 83 -0.06 -22.46 -28.28
CA LEU A 83 0.84 -23.62 -28.40
C LEU A 83 2.21 -23.36 -27.77
N LEU A 84 2.78 -22.17 -27.96
CA LEU A 84 4.05 -21.78 -27.33
C LEU A 84 3.93 -21.64 -25.81
N VAL A 85 2.80 -21.13 -25.32
CA VAL A 85 2.52 -21.04 -23.86
C VAL A 85 2.45 -22.45 -23.27
N GLN A 86 1.68 -23.36 -23.88
CA GLN A 86 1.59 -24.76 -23.43
C GLN A 86 2.95 -25.44 -23.43
N HIS A 87 3.73 -25.27 -24.49
CA HIS A 87 5.08 -25.78 -24.59
C HIS A 87 6.01 -25.26 -23.47
N ALA A 88 5.88 -23.99 -23.13
CA ALA A 88 6.65 -23.38 -22.03
C ALA A 88 6.29 -23.98 -20.67
N PHE A 89 5.00 -24.26 -20.43
CA PHE A 89 4.54 -24.94 -19.21
C PHE A 89 5.04 -26.36 -19.13
N GLU A 90 4.89 -27.15 -20.21
CA GLU A 90 5.32 -28.56 -20.29
C GLU A 90 6.83 -28.72 -20.06
N ASN A 91 7.64 -27.79 -20.57
CA ASN A 91 9.09 -27.81 -20.43
C ASN A 91 9.60 -27.10 -19.17
N GLY A 92 8.72 -26.64 -18.31
CA GLY A 92 9.08 -26.05 -17.02
C GLY A 92 9.80 -24.70 -17.09
N PHE A 93 9.65 -23.94 -18.19
CA PHE A 93 10.28 -22.60 -18.33
C PHE A 93 9.96 -21.67 -17.16
N ILE A 94 8.76 -21.80 -16.57
CA ILE A 94 8.35 -21.06 -15.38
C ILE A 94 9.27 -21.33 -14.19
N ASN A 95 9.84 -22.52 -14.09
CA ASN A 95 10.71 -22.92 -12.98
C ASN A 95 12.16 -22.48 -13.18
N VAL A 96 12.56 -22.18 -14.40
CA VAL A 96 13.96 -21.90 -14.78
C VAL A 96 14.21 -20.42 -14.99
N ASP A 97 13.21 -19.66 -15.48
CA ASP A 97 13.36 -18.23 -15.80
C ASP A 97 12.69 -17.35 -14.73
N ASP A 98 13.50 -16.63 -13.97
CA ASP A 98 13.05 -15.71 -12.92
C ASP A 98 12.20 -14.55 -13.48
N ASN A 99 12.39 -14.14 -14.74
CA ASN A 99 11.62 -13.05 -15.32
C ASN A 99 10.19 -13.51 -15.65
N ILE A 100 10.05 -14.73 -16.15
CA ILE A 100 8.73 -15.35 -16.37
C ILE A 100 7.99 -15.46 -15.02
N ARG A 101 8.66 -15.98 -13.98
CA ARG A 101 8.08 -16.06 -12.63
C ARG A 101 7.62 -14.70 -12.11
N LYS A 102 8.48 -13.68 -12.19
CA LYS A 102 8.15 -12.32 -11.76
C LYS A 102 6.98 -11.73 -12.55
N THR A 103 6.91 -12.01 -13.85
CA THR A 103 5.79 -11.55 -14.71
C THR A 103 4.48 -12.19 -14.28
N ILE A 104 4.45 -13.49 -14.03
CA ILE A 104 3.27 -14.21 -13.56
C ILE A 104 2.82 -13.66 -12.18
N VAL A 105 3.75 -13.53 -11.24
CA VAL A 105 3.45 -12.98 -9.91
C VAL A 105 2.86 -11.57 -10.04
N ARG A 106 3.48 -10.71 -10.87
CA ARG A 106 2.97 -9.36 -11.14
C ARG A 106 1.55 -9.40 -11.72
N SER A 107 1.29 -10.24 -12.72
CA SER A 107 -0.04 -10.36 -13.34
C SER A 107 -1.11 -10.79 -12.33
N VAL A 108 -0.78 -11.72 -11.40
CA VAL A 108 -1.68 -12.12 -10.32
C VAL A 108 -1.96 -10.93 -9.38
N VAL A 109 -0.92 -10.20 -8.97
CA VAL A 109 -1.08 -9.02 -8.13
C VAL A 109 -1.90 -7.93 -8.84
N ASP A 110 -1.61 -7.66 -10.10
CA ASP A 110 -2.34 -6.67 -10.90
C ASP A 110 -3.83 -7.03 -11.05
N SER A 111 -4.16 -8.31 -11.24
CA SER A 111 -5.55 -8.78 -11.28
C SER A 111 -6.30 -8.52 -9.97
N ILE A 112 -5.62 -8.67 -8.81
CA ILE A 112 -6.18 -8.36 -7.48
C ILE A 112 -6.40 -6.85 -7.35
N VAL A 113 -5.45 -6.04 -7.84
CA VAL A 113 -5.56 -4.56 -7.86
C VAL A 113 -6.78 -4.14 -8.68
N GLU A 114 -6.95 -4.69 -9.88
CA GLU A 114 -8.08 -4.38 -10.75
C GLU A 114 -9.42 -4.79 -10.11
N GLN A 115 -9.49 -5.97 -9.53
CA GLN A 115 -10.66 -6.43 -8.79
C GLN A 115 -11.00 -5.49 -7.63
N SER A 116 -10.00 -5.01 -6.87
CA SER A 116 -10.22 -4.08 -5.77
C SER A 116 -10.68 -2.70 -6.24
N ASN A 117 -10.25 -2.26 -7.42
CA ASN A 117 -10.64 -0.98 -8.00
C ASN A 117 -12.10 -0.98 -8.51
N THR A 118 -12.63 -2.13 -8.88
CA THR A 118 -14.05 -2.27 -9.27
C THR A 118 -15.00 -2.28 -8.07
N LEU A 119 -14.47 -2.46 -6.83
CA LEU A 119 -15.26 -2.35 -5.62
C LEU A 119 -15.62 -0.89 -5.39
N ILE A 120 -16.89 -0.56 -5.52
CA ILE A 120 -17.44 0.74 -5.15
C ILE A 120 -18.13 0.55 -3.80
N PRO A 121 -17.46 0.88 -2.67
CA PRO A 121 -18.10 0.82 -1.37
C PRO A 121 -19.21 1.87 -1.29
N ASP A 122 -20.32 1.55 -0.61
CA ASP A 122 -21.34 2.53 -0.33
C ASP A 122 -20.87 3.53 0.75
N ASP A 123 -21.56 4.66 0.84
CA ASP A 123 -21.20 5.76 1.74
C ASP A 123 -21.21 5.34 3.23
N ASN A 124 -22.07 4.40 3.62
CA ASN A 124 -22.11 3.93 5.00
C ASN A 124 -20.87 3.10 5.33
N THR A 125 -20.48 2.22 4.42
CA THR A 125 -19.23 1.44 4.54
C THR A 125 -17.99 2.34 4.63
N LEU A 126 -17.95 3.41 3.83
CA LEU A 126 -16.84 4.38 3.88
C LEU A 126 -16.82 5.19 5.17
N LYS A 127 -17.98 5.60 5.68
CA LYS A 127 -18.09 6.32 6.97
C LYS A 127 -17.66 5.42 8.14
N GLU A 128 -18.14 4.19 8.18
CA GLU A 128 -17.72 3.24 9.19
C GLU A 128 -16.18 2.98 9.12
N PHE A 129 -15.65 2.85 7.93
CA PHE A 129 -14.21 2.72 7.74
C PHE A 129 -13.44 3.94 8.24
N TYR A 130 -13.90 5.16 7.90
CA TYR A 130 -13.30 6.41 8.37
C TYR A 130 -13.34 6.50 9.91
N GLU A 131 -14.48 6.22 10.53
CA GLU A 131 -14.64 6.27 11.99
C GLU A 131 -13.72 5.31 12.71
N ASN A 132 -13.58 4.08 12.18
CA ASN A 132 -12.68 3.08 12.74
C ASN A 132 -11.19 3.36 12.50
N HIS A 133 -10.85 4.30 11.61
CA HIS A 133 -9.47 4.58 11.21
C HIS A 133 -9.11 6.07 11.27
N GLN A 134 -9.76 6.86 12.10
CA GLN A 134 -9.55 8.33 12.20
C GLN A 134 -8.10 8.75 12.36
N ALA A 135 -7.26 7.92 12.99
CA ALA A 135 -5.83 8.21 13.16
C ALA A 135 -5.09 8.36 11.81
N ILE A 136 -5.57 7.71 10.75
CA ILE A 136 -4.97 7.80 9.40
C ILE A 136 -5.38 9.12 8.73
N PHE A 137 -6.58 9.59 9.06
CA PHE A 137 -7.20 10.79 8.49
C PHE A 137 -7.04 12.01 9.39
N SER A 138 -5.97 12.06 10.15
CA SER A 138 -5.66 13.15 11.05
C SER A 138 -4.19 13.53 10.94
N ILE A 139 -3.90 14.80 11.18
CA ILE A 139 -2.55 15.26 11.46
C ILE A 139 -2.40 15.29 12.97
N ASP A 140 -1.43 14.55 13.49
CA ASP A 140 -1.15 14.56 14.92
C ASP A 140 -0.69 15.94 15.39
N GLU A 141 -0.85 16.16 16.70
CA GLU A 141 -0.28 17.32 17.37
C GLU A 141 1.22 17.44 17.07
N GLN A 142 1.65 18.62 16.71
CA GLN A 142 3.04 18.93 16.37
C GLN A 142 3.55 20.10 17.19
N VAL A 143 4.81 20.01 17.58
CA VAL A 143 5.46 21.05 18.38
C VAL A 143 6.74 21.53 17.71
N ARG A 144 7.07 22.79 17.92
CA ARG A 144 8.38 23.37 17.62
C ARG A 144 9.05 23.73 18.94
N ILE A 145 10.18 23.10 19.20
CA ILE A 145 10.91 23.22 20.47
C ILE A 145 12.38 23.60 20.24
N ILE A 146 12.98 24.18 21.26
CA ILE A 146 14.43 24.36 21.38
C ILE A 146 14.86 23.68 22.66
N ILE A 147 16.01 23.00 22.65
CA ILE A 147 16.59 22.41 23.85
C ILE A 147 17.98 23.01 24.04
N PHE A 148 18.19 23.58 25.20
CA PHE A 148 19.47 24.08 25.66
C PHE A 148 20.08 23.09 26.65
N ASN A 149 21.36 22.77 26.46
CA ASN A 149 22.11 21.86 27.32
C ASN A 149 23.22 22.63 28.05
N SER A 150 23.41 22.26 29.31
CA SER A 150 24.51 22.76 30.15
C SER A 150 25.11 21.62 30.96
N GLU A 151 26.41 21.67 31.23
CA GLU A 151 27.06 20.72 32.11
C GLU A 151 26.69 20.96 33.59
N ASN A 152 26.30 22.17 33.94
CA ASN A 152 25.95 22.53 35.30
C ASN A 152 24.53 23.13 35.43
N ILE A 153 23.97 23.03 36.64
CA ILE A 153 22.60 23.45 36.92
C ILE A 153 22.45 24.97 36.97
N ASP A 154 23.50 25.69 37.35
CA ASP A 154 23.45 27.15 37.53
C ASP A 154 23.28 27.83 36.15
N ASP A 155 24.01 27.37 35.14
CA ASP A 155 23.89 27.91 33.79
C ASP A 155 22.57 27.50 33.14
N ALA A 156 22.06 26.30 33.41
CA ALA A 156 20.72 25.91 33.00
C ALA A 156 19.65 26.82 33.64
N ASN A 157 19.78 27.16 34.92
CA ASN A 157 18.86 28.09 35.59
C ASN A 157 18.97 29.51 35.03
N LYS A 158 20.19 30.00 34.74
CA LYS A 158 20.38 31.30 34.07
C LYS A 158 19.73 31.32 32.69
N ALA A 159 19.91 30.26 31.89
CA ALA A 159 19.30 30.15 30.59
C ALA A 159 17.76 30.20 30.67
N LYS A 160 17.18 29.52 31.67
CA LYS A 160 15.75 29.63 31.95
C LYS A 160 15.34 31.08 32.25
N ILE A 161 16.03 31.78 33.13
CA ILE A 161 15.70 33.17 33.49
C ILE A 161 15.78 34.10 32.28
N ILE A 162 16.84 33.98 31.46
CA ILE A 162 17.00 34.79 30.26
C ILE A 162 15.87 34.49 29.25
N TRP A 163 15.51 33.19 29.07
CA TRP A 163 14.39 32.82 28.21
C TRP A 163 13.05 33.37 28.72
N ASP A 164 12.81 33.28 30.03
CA ASP A 164 11.55 33.78 30.60
C ASP A 164 11.39 35.29 30.41
N ASP A 165 12.49 36.06 30.42
CA ASP A 165 12.51 37.49 30.18
C ASP A 165 12.42 37.88 28.70
N GLN A 166 13.22 37.26 27.83
CA GLN A 166 13.43 37.74 26.46
C GLN A 166 12.74 36.86 25.39
N LYS A 167 12.41 35.62 25.72
CA LYS A 167 11.79 34.64 24.79
C LYS A 167 12.57 34.48 23.48
N ASP A 168 13.88 34.66 23.53
CA ASP A 168 14.75 34.64 22.35
C ASP A 168 15.97 33.74 22.55
N GLU A 169 16.19 32.87 21.55
CA GLU A 169 17.28 31.90 21.52
C GLU A 169 18.66 32.60 21.52
N ALA A 170 18.80 33.65 20.70
CA ALA A 170 20.07 34.35 20.58
C ALA A 170 20.51 35.00 21.90
N SER A 171 19.55 35.48 22.68
CA SER A 171 19.83 36.08 24.00
C SER A 171 20.39 35.07 25.00
N VAL A 172 19.93 33.80 24.93
CA VAL A 172 20.50 32.75 25.79
C VAL A 172 21.96 32.48 25.42
N PHE A 173 22.27 32.32 24.13
CA PHE A 173 23.63 32.03 23.66
C PHE A 173 24.59 33.20 23.86
N ASN A 174 24.13 34.43 23.70
CA ASN A 174 24.97 35.63 23.86
C ASN A 174 25.38 35.90 25.32
N ASN A 175 24.63 35.35 26.30
CA ASN A 175 24.86 35.59 27.72
C ASN A 175 25.48 34.41 28.47
N ILE A 176 25.55 33.21 27.85
CA ILE A 176 26.05 32.00 28.51
C ILE A 176 26.88 31.18 27.51
N ASP A 177 28.18 31.27 27.57
CA ASP A 177 29.12 30.58 26.66
C ASP A 177 29.09 29.05 26.81
N SER A 178 28.71 28.53 27.99
CA SER A 178 28.68 27.10 28.31
C SER A 178 27.43 26.37 27.82
N ILE A 179 26.46 27.09 27.22
CA ILE A 179 25.24 26.51 26.69
C ILE A 179 25.46 25.98 25.28
N SER A 180 24.96 24.78 25.03
CA SER A 180 24.86 24.17 23.68
C SER A 180 23.41 23.93 23.29
N LYS A 181 23.17 23.86 22.00
CA LYS A 181 21.85 23.50 21.44
C LYS A 181 21.81 22.02 21.09
N TRP A 182 20.69 21.39 21.36
CA TRP A 182 20.46 20.06 20.84
C TRP A 182 20.15 20.13 19.35
N ASP A 183 20.78 19.28 18.54
CA ASP A 183 20.50 19.16 17.10
C ASP A 183 19.18 18.44 16.87
N LEU A 184 18.15 19.21 16.55
CA LEU A 184 16.82 18.72 16.28
C LEU A 184 16.42 18.99 14.81
N PRO A 185 15.52 18.19 14.23
CA PRO A 185 14.96 18.49 12.92
C PRO A 185 14.36 19.91 12.89
N ASN A 186 14.63 20.64 11.81
CA ASN A 186 14.06 21.97 11.63
C ASN A 186 12.54 21.88 11.42
N GLY A 187 11.80 22.76 12.13
CA GLY A 187 10.35 22.90 11.96
C GLY A 187 9.52 22.19 13.03
N TYR A 188 8.34 21.76 12.64
CA TYR A 188 7.41 21.08 13.53
C TYR A 188 7.70 19.59 13.64
N ILE A 189 7.72 19.08 14.84
CA ILE A 189 7.99 17.68 15.18
C ILE A 189 6.70 17.07 15.73
N PRO A 190 6.21 15.92 15.17
CA PRO A 190 5.07 15.23 15.74
C PRO A 190 5.33 14.82 17.19
N ILE A 191 4.39 15.11 18.09
CA ILE A 191 4.57 14.89 19.52
C ILE A 191 4.85 13.43 19.88
N MET A 192 4.30 12.51 19.07
CA MET A 192 4.52 11.08 19.23
C MET A 192 5.96 10.63 18.93
N THR A 193 6.74 11.42 18.19
CA THR A 193 8.13 11.10 17.87
C THR A 193 9.13 11.61 18.91
N LEU A 194 8.71 12.54 19.77
CA LEU A 194 9.57 13.16 20.79
C LEU A 194 10.28 12.14 21.70
N PRO A 195 9.61 11.11 22.27
CA PRO A 195 10.28 10.15 23.15
C PRO A 195 11.49 9.48 22.52
N ARG A 196 11.46 9.25 21.20
CA ARG A 196 12.58 8.66 20.47
C ARG A 196 13.70 9.67 20.20
N LEU A 197 13.35 10.95 19.99
CA LEU A 197 14.31 12.00 19.64
C LEU A 197 15.03 12.58 20.86
N ILE A 198 14.28 12.83 21.94
CA ILE A 198 14.78 13.58 23.10
C ILE A 198 14.66 12.81 24.42
N GLY A 199 14.22 11.56 24.36
CA GLY A 199 13.97 10.72 25.54
C GLY A 199 12.61 10.98 26.20
N PRO A 200 12.12 10.01 27.00
CA PRO A 200 10.77 10.05 27.55
C PRO A 200 10.55 11.21 28.55
N ASN A 201 11.54 11.54 29.37
CA ASN A 201 11.41 12.57 30.40
C ASN A 201 11.21 13.97 29.79
N LEU A 202 12.07 14.37 28.84
CA LEU A 202 11.93 15.65 28.15
C LEU A 202 10.62 15.68 27.33
N ALA A 203 10.28 14.58 26.66
CA ALA A 203 9.05 14.48 25.88
C ALA A 203 7.78 14.64 26.74
N THR A 204 7.78 14.13 27.97
CA THR A 204 6.66 14.32 28.90
C THR A 204 6.58 15.80 29.32
N THR A 205 7.71 16.42 29.61
CA THR A 205 7.74 17.85 29.97
C THR A 205 7.21 18.73 28.83
N VAL A 206 7.60 18.46 27.57
CA VAL A 206 7.08 19.24 26.41
C VAL A 206 5.55 19.24 26.35
N LYS A 207 4.90 18.13 26.70
CA LYS A 207 3.43 18.04 26.69
C LYS A 207 2.74 18.91 27.75
N GLU A 208 3.46 19.26 28.82
CA GLU A 208 2.96 20.07 29.92
C GLU A 208 3.20 21.57 29.72
N LEU A 209 4.14 21.93 28.81
CA LEU A 209 4.48 23.34 28.57
C LEU A 209 3.42 24.06 27.74
N GLN A 210 3.28 25.35 28.00
CA GLN A 210 2.53 26.29 27.16
C GLN A 210 3.43 26.92 26.11
N ILE A 211 2.85 27.48 25.07
CA ILE A 211 3.62 28.20 24.03
C ILE A 211 4.41 29.34 24.68
N SER A 212 5.68 29.46 24.29
CA SER A 212 6.67 30.38 24.84
C SER A 212 7.13 30.09 26.29
N GLU A 213 6.69 28.98 26.87
CA GLU A 213 7.16 28.52 28.17
C GLU A 213 8.46 27.70 28.04
N VAL A 214 9.30 27.74 29.07
CA VAL A 214 10.50 26.93 29.20
C VAL A 214 10.43 26.05 30.45
N SER A 215 10.92 24.84 30.38
CA SER A 215 10.93 23.91 31.49
C SER A 215 11.90 24.34 32.62
N ALA A 216 11.73 23.75 33.81
CA ALA A 216 12.82 23.68 34.77
C ALA A 216 14.00 22.85 34.20
N PRO A 217 15.23 23.01 34.73
CA PRO A 217 16.36 22.17 34.36
C PRO A 217 16.07 20.69 34.68
N ILE A 218 16.25 19.85 33.68
CA ILE A 218 16.04 18.40 33.75
C ILE A 218 17.39 17.72 33.62
N ARG A 219 17.71 16.80 34.54
CA ARG A 219 18.96 16.06 34.46
C ARG A 219 18.96 15.10 33.26
N THR A 220 19.96 15.21 32.41
CA THR A 220 20.16 14.40 31.20
C THR A 220 21.58 13.83 31.17
N ALA A 221 21.90 12.94 30.22
CA ALA A 221 23.22 12.31 30.16
C ALA A 221 24.40 13.30 30.10
N PRO A 222 24.34 14.42 29.31
CA PRO A 222 25.44 15.38 29.28
C PRO A 222 25.42 16.41 30.41
N GLY A 223 24.46 16.38 31.36
CA GLY A 223 24.31 17.38 32.42
C GLY A 223 22.85 17.74 32.66
N TYR A 224 22.47 18.96 32.32
CA TYR A 224 21.12 19.49 32.48
C TYR A 224 20.60 20.04 31.16
N SER A 225 19.35 19.76 30.86
CA SER A 225 18.65 20.30 29.69
C SER A 225 17.45 21.10 30.14
N ILE A 226 17.18 22.21 29.44
CA ILE A 226 15.92 22.93 29.51
C ILE A 226 15.28 22.90 28.11
N VAL A 227 13.99 22.76 28.04
CA VAL A 227 13.24 22.73 26.76
C VAL A 227 12.28 23.93 26.74
N ALA A 228 12.33 24.69 25.66
CA ALA A 228 11.40 25.77 25.36
C ALA A 228 10.41 25.33 24.29
N LEU A 229 9.12 25.48 24.55
CA LEU A 229 8.08 25.29 23.56
C LEU A 229 7.85 26.57 22.78
N ILE A 230 8.25 26.60 21.52
CA ILE A 230 8.18 27.78 20.66
C ILE A 230 6.78 27.95 20.08
N ASP A 231 6.21 26.82 19.61
CA ASP A 231 4.90 26.80 18.93
C ASP A 231 4.32 25.41 18.97
N LYS A 232 2.99 25.32 18.82
CA LYS A 232 2.23 24.10 18.88
C LYS A 232 1.12 24.14 17.86
N LYS A 233 0.99 23.07 17.08
CA LYS A 233 -0.16 22.82 16.23
C LYS A 233 -0.98 21.71 16.84
N GLU A 234 -2.23 22.01 17.11
CA GLU A 234 -3.17 21.03 17.64
C GLU A 234 -3.44 19.93 16.63
N LYS A 235 -3.86 18.77 17.12
CA LYS A 235 -4.31 17.66 16.30
C LYS A 235 -5.47 18.13 15.42
N GLN A 236 -5.35 17.91 14.11
CA GLN A 236 -6.39 18.19 13.14
C GLN A 236 -6.98 16.88 12.62
N VAL A 237 -8.26 16.67 12.83
CA VAL A 237 -9.04 15.60 12.22
C VAL A 237 -9.78 16.21 11.04
N PHE A 238 -9.68 15.62 9.86
CA PHE A 238 -10.40 16.10 8.68
C PHE A 238 -11.79 15.46 8.64
N GLU A 239 -12.81 16.24 8.33
CA GLU A 239 -14.18 15.74 8.19
C GLU A 239 -14.28 14.78 6.99
N PHE A 240 -15.11 13.75 7.13
CA PHE A 240 -15.28 12.72 6.09
C PHE A 240 -15.62 13.31 4.72
N GLU A 241 -16.52 14.28 4.68
CA GLU A 241 -16.99 14.88 3.41
C GLU A 241 -15.88 15.64 2.67
N ASP A 242 -14.92 16.21 3.41
CA ASP A 242 -13.79 16.95 2.84
C ASP A 242 -12.72 16.03 2.25
N ILE A 243 -12.62 14.79 2.76
CA ILE A 243 -11.56 13.85 2.39
C ILE A 243 -12.10 12.54 1.83
N LYS A 244 -13.34 12.50 1.39
CA LYS A 244 -14.02 11.27 0.93
C LYS A 244 -13.19 10.49 -0.11
N GLU A 245 -12.59 11.20 -1.07
CA GLU A 245 -11.75 10.58 -2.08
C GLU A 245 -10.49 9.91 -1.49
N ILE A 246 -9.89 10.53 -0.45
CA ILE A 246 -8.75 9.96 0.26
C ILE A 246 -9.19 8.70 1.02
N VAL A 247 -10.37 8.73 1.64
CA VAL A 247 -10.96 7.58 2.34
C VAL A 247 -11.20 6.43 1.36
N ILE A 248 -11.75 6.70 0.18
CA ILE A 248 -11.96 5.70 -0.89
C ILE A 248 -10.64 5.05 -1.29
N GLN A 249 -9.60 5.85 -1.53
CA GLN A 249 -8.28 5.34 -1.94
C GLN A 249 -7.65 4.46 -0.85
N GLU A 250 -7.72 4.87 0.41
CA GLU A 250 -7.18 4.10 1.53
C GLU A 250 -8.00 2.82 1.78
N TYR A 251 -9.34 2.88 1.66
CA TYR A 251 -10.20 1.70 1.71
C TYR A 251 -9.82 0.67 0.64
N ARG A 252 -9.67 1.12 -0.62
CA ARG A 252 -9.26 0.25 -1.73
C ARG A 252 -7.88 -0.35 -1.50
N ARG A 253 -6.94 0.45 -1.03
CA ARG A 253 -5.59 -0.02 -0.70
C ARG A 253 -5.63 -1.16 0.33
N ARG A 254 -6.36 -0.97 1.43
CA ARG A 254 -6.48 -1.99 2.48
C ARG A 254 -7.24 -3.22 2.02
N SER A 255 -8.33 -3.04 1.27
CA SER A 255 -9.08 -4.16 0.70
C SER A 255 -8.21 -5.02 -0.20
N ARG A 256 -7.35 -4.40 -1.01
CA ARG A 256 -6.36 -5.12 -1.84
C ARG A 256 -5.36 -5.90 -0.99
N ASP A 257 -4.79 -5.26 0.03
CA ASP A 257 -3.81 -5.90 0.93
C ASP A 257 -4.45 -7.08 1.68
N GLU A 258 -5.72 -6.96 2.08
CA GLU A 258 -6.48 -8.02 2.72
C GLU A 258 -6.79 -9.18 1.76
N ILE A 259 -7.20 -8.91 0.52
CA ILE A 259 -7.45 -9.93 -0.51
C ILE A 259 -6.16 -10.71 -0.78
N LEU A 260 -5.04 -10.01 -0.99
CA LEU A 260 -3.75 -10.64 -1.24
C LEU A 260 -3.28 -11.47 -0.05
N SER A 261 -3.38 -10.93 1.16
CA SER A 261 -3.02 -11.64 2.39
C SER A 261 -3.86 -12.89 2.61
N SER A 262 -5.17 -12.81 2.36
CA SER A 262 -6.08 -13.96 2.44
C SER A 262 -5.74 -15.03 1.42
N LEU A 263 -5.48 -14.64 0.18
CA LEU A 263 -5.04 -15.57 -0.87
C LEU A 263 -3.74 -16.28 -0.50
N LEU A 264 -2.72 -15.53 -0.06
CA LEU A 264 -1.43 -16.10 0.36
C LEU A 264 -1.58 -17.03 1.54
N LYS A 265 -2.42 -16.69 2.51
CA LYS A 265 -2.73 -17.57 3.65
C LYS A 265 -3.37 -18.88 3.20
N ASP A 266 -4.36 -18.82 2.31
CA ASP A 266 -4.99 -20.02 1.77
C ASP A 266 -4.02 -20.89 0.97
N LEU A 267 -3.16 -20.28 0.17
CA LEU A 267 -2.12 -21.00 -0.57
C LEU A 267 -1.12 -21.67 0.37
N THR A 268 -0.69 -20.95 1.42
CA THR A 268 0.25 -21.46 2.43
C THR A 268 -0.34 -22.66 3.18
N LEU A 269 -1.62 -22.61 3.53
CA LEU A 269 -2.30 -23.71 4.25
C LEU A 269 -2.40 -25.01 3.42
N ARG A 270 -2.41 -24.89 2.08
CA ARG A 270 -2.49 -26.03 1.16
C ARG A 270 -1.12 -26.54 0.68
N ALA A 271 -0.05 -25.80 0.97
CA ALA A 271 1.29 -26.11 0.50
C ALA A 271 2.04 -27.02 1.48
N ASP A 272 2.86 -27.95 0.97
CA ASP A 272 3.90 -28.64 1.75
C ASP A 272 5.16 -27.76 1.78
N ILE A 273 5.33 -26.99 2.85
CA ILE A 273 6.45 -26.05 3.02
C ILE A 273 7.45 -26.67 3.99
N LYS A 274 8.69 -26.83 3.51
CA LYS A 274 9.81 -27.29 4.33
C LYS A 274 10.87 -26.19 4.36
N ILE A 275 11.18 -25.70 5.56
CA ILE A 275 12.19 -24.65 5.79
C ILE A 275 13.44 -25.33 6.36
N ASN A 276 14.62 -24.87 5.91
CA ASN A 276 15.86 -25.36 6.46
C ASN A 276 16.06 -24.77 7.87
N SER A 277 16.27 -25.61 8.87
CA SER A 277 16.46 -25.23 10.27
C SER A 277 17.63 -24.28 10.55
N ASN A 278 18.50 -24.03 9.59
CA ASN A 278 19.61 -23.08 9.71
C ASN A 278 19.21 -21.61 9.41
N LEU A 279 17.93 -21.36 9.16
CA LEU A 279 17.39 -20.03 8.84
C LEU A 279 16.45 -19.48 9.94
N ASP A 280 16.33 -20.19 11.07
CA ASP A 280 15.58 -19.76 12.27
C ASP A 280 16.45 -18.91 13.20
#